data_27a0da00bef9a98b41def15823a397fb
#
_entry.id   27a0da00bef9a98b41def15823a397fb
#
_cell.length_a   1.000
_cell.length_b   1.000
_cell.length_c   1.000
_cell.angle_alpha   90.00
_cell.angle_beta   90.00
_cell.angle_gamma   90.00
#
_symmetry.space_group_name_H-M   'P 1'
#
loop_
_entity.id
_entity.type
_entity.pdbx_description
1 polymer ?
#
loop_
_entity_poly.entity_id
_entity_poly.type
_entity_poly.pdbx_seq_one_letter_code
_entity_poly.pdbx_strand_id
1 'polypeptide(L)'
;MKSIEEILQLPISERNGDEWSKLLKEQPQFAEVCDWTKLNGNNWCELLQKQPQFAEHCNWDLLDGYEWSELLQKQPQFTEKLAYRDRDVIYEINWNELLQKQPEIAEYCNWDLLDSDDWSWLLQKQPQFAEHCNWDLLTEKDWNYLLEEQPLLEKYRK
;
A
#
# COMPACT_ATOMS: atom_id res chain seq x y z
N MET A 1 -20.40 -14.44 7.66
CA MET A 1 -19.16 -15.04 7.08
C MET A 1 -19.07 -16.47 7.63
N LYS A 2 -18.87 -17.48 6.76
CA LYS A 2 -18.79 -18.90 7.17
C LYS A 2 -17.59 -19.16 8.08
N SER A 3 -17.71 -20.14 9.00
CA SER A 3 -16.58 -20.65 9.77
C SER A 3 -15.62 -21.47 8.90
N ILE A 4 -14.42 -21.77 9.38
CA ILE A 4 -13.47 -22.64 8.65
C ILE A 4 -14.07 -24.04 8.45
N GLU A 5 -14.74 -24.57 9.48
CA GLU A 5 -15.40 -25.89 9.40
C GLU A 5 -16.50 -25.92 8.34
N GLU A 6 -17.30 -24.86 8.23
CA GLU A 6 -18.33 -24.73 7.19
C GLU A 6 -17.70 -24.65 5.79
N ILE A 7 -16.59 -23.91 5.63
CA ILE A 7 -15.87 -23.80 4.36
C ILE A 7 -15.29 -25.17 3.94
N LEU A 8 -14.74 -25.91 4.89
CA LEU A 8 -14.17 -27.23 4.60
C LEU A 8 -15.22 -28.27 4.17
N GLN A 9 -16.48 -28.10 4.56
CA GLN A 9 -17.59 -28.94 4.12
C GLN A 9 -18.06 -28.63 2.69
N LEU A 10 -17.72 -27.45 2.15
CA LEU A 10 -18.07 -27.10 0.78
C LEU A 10 -17.21 -27.88 -0.22
N PRO A 11 -17.79 -28.31 -1.35
CA PRO A 11 -17.02 -28.75 -2.48
C PRO A 11 -15.98 -27.71 -2.89
N ILE A 12 -14.78 -28.13 -3.29
CA ILE A 12 -13.71 -27.22 -3.70
C ILE A 12 -14.16 -26.25 -4.80
N SER A 13 -14.92 -26.75 -5.77
CA SER A 13 -15.45 -25.96 -6.89
C SER A 13 -16.45 -24.87 -6.50
N GLU A 14 -17.08 -25.02 -5.35
CA GLU A 14 -18.12 -24.08 -4.86
C GLU A 14 -17.55 -22.98 -3.95
N ARG A 15 -16.30 -23.11 -3.50
CA ARG A 15 -15.65 -22.09 -2.67
C ARG A 15 -15.39 -20.83 -3.52
N ASN A 16 -15.81 -19.69 -2.98
CA ASN A 16 -15.55 -18.38 -3.58
C ASN A 16 -14.23 -17.76 -3.08
N GLY A 17 -13.86 -16.58 -3.58
CA GLY A 17 -12.63 -15.89 -3.22
C GLY A 17 -12.49 -15.58 -1.73
N ASP A 18 -13.56 -15.11 -1.08
CA ASP A 18 -13.55 -14.80 0.36
C ASP A 18 -13.33 -16.06 1.22
N GLU A 19 -13.93 -17.16 0.82
CA GLU A 19 -13.78 -18.45 1.49
C GLU A 19 -12.36 -19.00 1.30
N TRP A 20 -11.79 -18.87 0.11
CA TRP A 20 -10.40 -19.24 -0.15
C TRP A 20 -9.42 -18.36 0.63
N SER A 21 -9.57 -17.04 0.57
CA SER A 21 -8.72 -16.10 1.32
C SER A 21 -8.76 -16.41 2.80
N LYS A 22 -9.96 -16.59 3.38
CA LYS A 22 -10.11 -16.94 4.78
C LYS A 22 -9.46 -18.29 5.13
N LEU A 23 -9.68 -19.33 4.31
CA LEU A 23 -9.13 -20.65 4.53
C LEU A 23 -7.60 -20.63 4.50
N LEU A 24 -7.01 -20.02 3.49
CA LEU A 24 -5.56 -19.96 3.33
C LEU A 24 -4.84 -19.10 4.38
N LYS A 25 -5.52 -18.08 4.92
CA LYS A 25 -4.97 -17.30 6.05
C LYS A 25 -4.77 -18.12 7.31
N GLU A 26 -5.64 -19.10 7.54
CA GLU A 26 -5.63 -19.96 8.75
C GLU A 26 -4.96 -21.32 8.48
N GLN A 27 -5.10 -21.86 7.29
CA GLN A 27 -4.67 -23.21 6.90
C GLN A 27 -3.96 -23.18 5.52
N PRO A 28 -2.72 -22.71 5.45
CA PRO A 28 -1.97 -22.52 4.19
C PRO A 28 -1.72 -23.80 3.41
N GLN A 29 -1.81 -24.96 4.04
CA GLN A 29 -1.65 -26.26 3.37
C GLN A 29 -2.71 -26.54 2.29
N PHE A 30 -3.82 -25.81 2.27
CA PHE A 30 -4.83 -25.93 1.21
C PHE A 30 -4.48 -25.17 -0.07
N ALA A 31 -3.32 -24.53 -0.13
CA ALA A 31 -2.84 -23.82 -1.33
C ALA A 31 -2.73 -24.73 -2.56
N GLU A 32 -2.35 -26.00 -2.37
CA GLU A 32 -2.21 -26.98 -3.47
C GLU A 32 -3.50 -27.24 -4.26
N VAL A 33 -4.65 -27.00 -3.63
CA VAL A 33 -5.97 -27.24 -4.24
C VAL A 33 -6.76 -25.95 -4.45
N CYS A 34 -6.14 -24.80 -4.19
CA CYS A 34 -6.79 -23.51 -4.34
C CYS A 34 -7.00 -23.13 -5.81
N ASP A 35 -8.20 -22.68 -6.12
CA ASP A 35 -8.47 -22.00 -7.38
C ASP A 35 -8.16 -20.49 -7.22
N TRP A 36 -6.92 -20.12 -7.50
CA TRP A 36 -6.41 -18.76 -7.36
C TRP A 36 -7.15 -17.74 -8.23
N THR A 37 -7.82 -18.18 -9.29
CA THR A 37 -8.57 -17.29 -10.20
C THR A 37 -9.83 -16.71 -9.55
N LYS A 38 -10.26 -17.26 -8.43
CA LYS A 38 -11.43 -16.77 -7.68
C LYS A 38 -11.12 -15.62 -6.73
N LEU A 39 -9.84 -15.35 -6.47
CA LEU A 39 -9.43 -14.26 -5.58
C LEU A 39 -9.47 -12.93 -6.33
N ASN A 40 -10.14 -11.94 -5.76
CA ASN A 40 -10.11 -10.54 -6.20
C ASN A 40 -9.00 -9.76 -5.48
N GLY A 41 -8.85 -8.46 -5.78
CA GLY A 41 -7.81 -7.61 -5.18
C GLY A 41 -7.86 -7.59 -3.65
N ASN A 42 -9.04 -7.37 -3.07
CA ASN A 42 -9.20 -7.40 -1.61
C ASN A 42 -8.81 -8.76 -0.99
N ASN A 43 -9.19 -9.87 -1.63
CA ASN A 43 -8.80 -11.20 -1.16
C ASN A 43 -7.29 -11.39 -1.17
N TRP A 44 -6.61 -10.92 -2.23
CA TRP A 44 -5.16 -10.96 -2.34
C TRP A 44 -4.48 -10.05 -1.31
N CYS A 45 -4.96 -8.81 -1.15
CA CYS A 45 -4.44 -7.88 -0.14
C CYS A 45 -4.48 -8.51 1.25
N GLU A 46 -5.64 -9.00 1.69
CA GLU A 46 -5.80 -9.65 2.99
C GLU A 46 -4.95 -10.92 3.14
N LEU A 47 -4.85 -11.73 2.08
CA LEU A 47 -4.08 -12.98 2.11
C LEU A 47 -2.60 -12.70 2.23
N LEU A 48 -2.04 -11.83 1.39
CA LEU A 48 -0.62 -11.52 1.36
C LEU A 48 -0.14 -10.76 2.60
N GLN A 49 -1.01 -10.01 3.27
CA GLN A 49 -0.67 -9.41 4.56
C GLN A 49 -0.33 -10.45 5.64
N LYS A 50 -0.95 -11.64 5.59
CA LYS A 50 -0.72 -12.72 6.54
C LYS A 50 0.19 -13.83 6.02
N GLN A 51 0.13 -14.12 4.74
CA GLN A 51 0.79 -15.24 4.08
C GLN A 51 1.55 -14.77 2.83
N PRO A 52 2.63 -13.97 3.01
CA PRO A 52 3.36 -13.37 1.87
C PRO A 52 4.00 -14.39 0.92
N GLN A 53 4.18 -15.64 1.35
CA GLN A 53 4.71 -16.71 0.49
C GLN A 53 3.81 -17.05 -0.71
N PHE A 54 2.53 -16.65 -0.70
CA PHE A 54 1.63 -16.87 -1.84
C PHE A 54 1.74 -15.80 -2.92
N ALA A 55 2.68 -14.87 -2.80
CA ALA A 55 2.91 -13.79 -3.76
C ALA A 55 3.20 -14.27 -5.20
N GLU A 56 3.77 -15.46 -5.35
CA GLU A 56 4.01 -16.08 -6.66
C GLU A 56 2.74 -16.43 -7.44
N HIS A 57 1.62 -16.63 -6.73
CA HIS A 57 0.31 -16.92 -7.33
C HIS A 57 -0.53 -15.66 -7.58
N CYS A 58 -0.10 -14.50 -7.04
CA CYS A 58 -0.87 -13.28 -7.08
C CYS A 58 -0.96 -12.69 -8.49
N ASN A 59 -2.18 -12.43 -8.94
CA ASN A 59 -2.39 -11.53 -10.05
C ASN A 59 -2.41 -10.10 -9.53
N TRP A 60 -1.26 -9.44 -9.58
CA TRP A 60 -1.04 -8.10 -9.07
C TRP A 60 -1.89 -7.01 -9.76
N ASP A 61 -2.41 -7.27 -10.97
CA ASP A 61 -3.27 -6.35 -11.70
C ASP A 61 -4.66 -6.21 -11.09
N LEU A 62 -5.01 -7.08 -10.14
CA LEU A 62 -6.27 -7.01 -9.43
C LEU A 62 -6.26 -6.03 -8.25
N LEU A 63 -5.08 -5.61 -7.79
CA LEU A 63 -4.96 -4.69 -6.67
C LEU A 63 -5.09 -3.25 -7.17
N ASP A 64 -6.00 -2.48 -6.57
CA ASP A 64 -6.11 -1.03 -6.75
C ASP A 64 -5.15 -0.26 -5.81
N GLY A 65 -5.14 1.07 -5.89
CA GLY A 65 -4.25 1.90 -5.09
C GLY A 65 -4.50 1.80 -3.58
N TYR A 66 -5.75 1.60 -3.17
CA TYR A 66 -6.07 1.39 -1.75
C TYR A 66 -5.50 0.06 -1.23
N GLU A 67 -5.73 -1.03 -1.96
CA GLU A 67 -5.25 -2.37 -1.62
C GLU A 67 -3.71 -2.43 -1.62
N TRP A 68 -3.06 -1.72 -2.55
CA TRP A 68 -1.62 -1.54 -2.54
C TRP A 68 -1.13 -0.78 -1.30
N SER A 69 -1.80 0.32 -0.93
CA SER A 69 -1.43 1.09 0.26
C SER A 69 -1.52 0.25 1.53
N GLU A 70 -2.59 -0.53 1.69
CA GLU A 70 -2.78 -1.45 2.81
C GLU A 70 -1.73 -2.56 2.85
N LEU A 71 -1.46 -3.15 1.68
CA LEU A 71 -0.50 -4.25 1.55
C LEU A 71 0.92 -3.78 1.88
N LEU A 72 1.35 -2.68 1.30
CA LEU A 72 2.71 -2.16 1.50
C LEU A 72 2.97 -1.69 2.93
N GLN A 73 1.95 -1.20 3.65
CA GLN A 73 2.08 -0.90 5.07
C GLN A 73 2.44 -2.13 5.93
N LYS A 74 2.09 -3.33 5.50
CA LYS A 74 2.36 -4.59 6.22
C LYS A 74 3.52 -5.37 5.63
N GLN A 75 3.70 -5.29 4.32
CA GLN A 75 4.62 -6.10 3.53
C GLN A 75 5.40 -5.21 2.54
N PRO A 76 6.31 -4.34 3.02
CA PRO A 76 7.05 -3.39 2.19
C PRO A 76 7.92 -4.06 1.11
N GLN A 77 8.29 -5.33 1.29
CA GLN A 77 9.07 -6.07 0.28
C GLN A 77 8.36 -6.22 -1.07
N PHE A 78 7.03 -5.97 -1.13
CA PHE A 78 6.31 -6.00 -2.40
C PHE A 78 6.38 -4.69 -3.19
N THR A 79 7.06 -3.68 -2.68
CA THR A 79 7.19 -2.38 -3.37
C THR A 79 7.83 -2.53 -4.75
N GLU A 80 8.77 -3.45 -4.93
CA GLU A 80 9.36 -3.75 -6.24
C GLU A 80 8.34 -4.13 -7.32
N LYS A 81 7.18 -4.66 -6.93
CA LYS A 81 6.09 -5.03 -7.84
C LYS A 81 5.37 -3.80 -8.42
N LEU A 82 5.52 -2.64 -7.81
CA LEU A 82 4.95 -1.37 -8.34
C LEU A 82 5.62 -0.92 -9.63
N ALA A 83 6.88 -1.28 -9.86
CA ALA A 83 7.64 -0.85 -11.05
C ALA A 83 6.96 -1.19 -12.39
N TYR A 84 6.00 -2.11 -12.37
CA TYR A 84 5.29 -2.61 -13.55
C TYR A 84 3.79 -2.25 -13.53
N ARG A 85 3.37 -1.35 -12.65
CA ARG A 85 1.94 -0.99 -12.50
C ARG A 85 1.57 0.20 -13.35
N ASP A 86 0.28 0.26 -13.71
CA ASP A 86 -0.28 1.39 -14.42
C ASP A 86 -0.20 2.67 -13.58
N ARG A 87 -0.07 3.80 -14.26
CA ARG A 87 0.04 5.12 -13.63
C ARG A 87 -1.14 5.42 -12.72
N ASP A 88 -2.34 5.00 -13.12
CA ASP A 88 -3.56 5.27 -12.37
C ASP A 88 -3.55 4.59 -11.00
N VAL A 89 -3.08 3.34 -10.93
CA VAL A 89 -2.91 2.61 -9.66
C VAL A 89 -1.90 3.31 -8.76
N ILE A 90 -0.74 3.73 -9.32
CA ILE A 90 0.30 4.44 -8.57
C ILE A 90 -0.23 5.78 -8.04
N TYR A 91 -1.13 6.43 -8.79
CA TYR A 91 -1.75 7.69 -8.43
C TYR A 91 -2.67 7.57 -7.21
N GLU A 92 -3.34 6.43 -7.05
CA GLU A 92 -4.27 6.17 -5.95
C GLU A 92 -3.58 5.72 -4.65
N ILE A 93 -2.27 5.43 -4.70
CA ILE A 93 -1.51 5.03 -3.50
C ILE A 93 -1.36 6.21 -2.55
N ASN A 94 -1.63 5.99 -1.28
CA ASN A 94 -1.40 6.99 -0.23
C ASN A 94 0.10 7.08 0.12
N TRP A 95 0.86 7.76 -0.76
CA TRP A 95 2.29 7.93 -0.60
C TRP A 95 2.68 8.67 0.68
N ASN A 96 1.89 9.67 1.08
CA ASN A 96 2.15 10.43 2.29
C ASN A 96 2.20 9.51 3.52
N GLU A 97 1.19 8.68 3.71
CA GLU A 97 1.13 7.76 4.84
C GLU A 97 2.23 6.68 4.77
N LEU A 98 2.49 6.15 3.58
CA LEU A 98 3.53 5.13 3.38
C LEU A 98 4.91 5.68 3.70
N LEU A 99 5.28 6.84 3.15
CA LEU A 99 6.60 7.45 3.35
C LEU A 99 6.83 7.92 4.79
N GLN A 100 5.77 8.29 5.51
CA GLN A 100 5.90 8.60 6.93
C GLN A 100 6.29 7.39 7.76
N LYS A 101 5.80 6.21 7.40
CA LYS A 101 6.04 4.96 8.13
C LYS A 101 7.26 4.19 7.62
N GLN A 102 7.52 4.28 6.32
CA GLN A 102 8.50 3.47 5.59
C GLN A 102 9.27 4.35 4.59
N PRO A 103 10.18 5.22 5.07
CA PRO A 103 10.91 6.14 4.20
C PRO A 103 11.81 5.44 3.16
N GLU A 104 12.14 4.18 3.37
CA GLU A 104 12.96 3.37 2.46
C GLU A 104 12.29 3.09 1.11
N ILE A 105 10.97 3.22 1.02
CA ILE A 105 10.26 3.01 -0.26
C ILE A 105 10.22 4.27 -1.15
N ALA A 106 10.89 5.34 -0.75
CA ALA A 106 10.88 6.62 -1.45
C ALA A 106 11.35 6.56 -2.92
N GLU A 107 12.20 5.58 -3.26
CA GLU A 107 12.66 5.36 -4.63
C GLU A 107 11.53 5.01 -5.62
N TYR A 108 10.39 4.52 -5.11
CA TYR A 108 9.22 4.16 -5.92
C TYR A 108 8.17 5.28 -5.97
N CYS A 109 8.34 6.34 -5.16
CA CYS A 109 7.40 7.44 -5.09
C CYS A 109 7.47 8.33 -6.34
N ASN A 110 6.33 8.60 -6.92
CA ASN A 110 6.22 9.70 -7.87
C ASN A 110 5.89 11.00 -7.10
N TRP A 111 6.92 11.79 -6.82
CA TRP A 111 6.83 13.02 -6.03
C TRP A 111 5.87 14.08 -6.59
N ASP A 112 5.61 14.04 -7.90
CA ASP A 112 4.68 14.97 -8.56
C ASP A 112 3.22 14.72 -8.16
N LEU A 113 2.94 13.61 -7.47
CA LEU A 113 1.59 13.27 -7.00
C LEU A 113 1.25 13.91 -5.66
N LEU A 114 2.24 14.38 -4.92
CA LEU A 114 2.03 14.97 -3.59
C LEU A 114 1.58 16.42 -3.74
N ASP A 115 0.46 16.75 -3.11
CA ASP A 115 -0.05 18.12 -3.05
C ASP A 115 0.55 18.90 -1.86
N SER A 116 0.07 20.14 -1.61
CA SER A 116 0.59 20.99 -0.53
C SER A 116 0.33 20.41 0.86
N ASP A 117 -0.82 19.79 1.07
CA ASP A 117 -1.17 19.17 2.36
C ASP A 117 -0.28 17.94 2.59
N ASP A 118 -0.10 17.10 1.57
CA ASP A 118 0.80 15.94 1.62
C ASP A 118 2.22 16.34 1.98
N TRP A 119 2.78 17.34 1.30
CA TRP A 119 4.13 17.83 1.57
C TRP A 119 4.26 18.42 2.97
N SER A 120 3.27 19.20 3.42
CA SER A 120 3.28 19.78 4.75
C SER A 120 3.32 18.69 5.84
N TRP A 121 2.50 17.65 5.69
CA TRP A 121 2.49 16.52 6.64
C TRP A 121 3.74 15.64 6.56
N LEU A 122 4.19 15.35 5.34
CA LEU A 122 5.35 14.48 5.13
C LEU A 122 6.62 15.11 5.71
N LEU A 123 6.89 16.36 5.40
CA LEU A 123 8.10 17.06 5.83
C LEU A 123 8.16 17.33 7.34
N GLN A 124 7.03 17.41 8.03
CA GLN A 124 7.00 17.45 9.49
C GLN A 124 7.61 16.20 10.13
N LYS A 125 7.38 15.04 9.52
CA LYS A 125 7.83 13.74 10.04
C LYS A 125 9.14 13.26 9.41
N GLN A 126 9.35 13.56 8.14
CA GLN A 126 10.43 13.07 7.30
C GLN A 126 11.12 14.24 6.55
N PRO A 127 11.80 15.17 7.26
CA PRO A 127 12.40 16.36 6.64
C PRO A 127 13.53 16.05 5.64
N GLN A 128 14.06 14.82 5.61
CA GLN A 128 15.03 14.39 4.63
C GLN A 128 14.51 14.41 3.18
N PHE A 129 13.19 14.39 2.98
CA PHE A 129 12.57 14.49 1.65
C PHE A 129 12.43 15.92 1.12
N ALA A 130 12.97 16.91 1.84
CA ALA A 130 12.94 18.32 1.46
C ALA A 130 13.52 18.60 0.06
N GLU A 131 14.48 17.78 -0.40
CA GLU A 131 15.09 17.94 -1.73
C GLU A 131 14.14 17.57 -2.87
N HIS A 132 13.10 16.79 -2.61
CA HIS A 132 12.09 16.37 -3.59
C HIS A 132 10.89 17.31 -3.64
N CYS A 133 10.74 18.19 -2.62
CA CYS A 133 9.56 19.03 -2.48
C CYS A 133 9.47 20.11 -3.57
N ASN A 134 8.30 20.20 -4.18
CA ASN A 134 7.95 21.38 -4.98
C ASN A 134 7.44 22.50 -4.03
N TRP A 135 8.36 23.31 -3.54
CA TRP A 135 8.11 24.36 -2.57
C TRP A 135 7.11 25.44 -3.02
N ASP A 136 6.89 25.57 -4.33
CA ASP A 136 5.95 26.53 -4.89
C ASP A 136 4.47 26.11 -4.68
N LEU A 137 4.24 24.86 -4.25
CA LEU A 137 2.90 24.37 -3.89
C LEU A 137 2.46 24.84 -2.49
N LEU A 138 3.39 25.11 -1.58
CA LEU A 138 3.08 25.39 -0.18
C LEU A 138 2.50 26.81 -0.01
N THR A 139 1.36 26.88 0.66
CA THR A 139 0.74 28.14 1.07
C THR A 139 1.39 28.70 2.35
N GLU A 140 1.11 29.97 2.69
CA GLU A 140 1.55 30.56 3.97
C GLU A 140 1.08 29.73 5.18
N LYS A 141 -0.09 29.14 5.11
CA LYS A 141 -0.61 28.27 6.15
C LYS A 141 0.24 27.01 6.31
N ASP A 142 0.60 26.38 5.20
CA ASP A 142 1.42 25.16 5.19
C ASP A 142 2.81 25.45 5.74
N TRP A 143 3.40 26.58 5.35
CA TRP A 143 4.67 27.05 5.88
C TRP A 143 4.64 27.26 7.38
N ASN A 144 3.59 27.87 7.93
CA ASN A 144 3.47 28.09 9.37
C ASN A 144 3.44 26.76 10.13
N TYR A 145 2.63 25.79 9.69
CA TYR A 145 2.61 24.46 10.29
C TYR A 145 3.94 23.72 10.18
N LEU A 146 4.58 23.79 9.00
CA LEU A 146 5.83 23.12 8.75
C LEU A 146 6.96 23.66 9.64
N LEU A 147 7.06 24.98 9.76
CA LEU A 147 8.13 25.64 10.51
C LEU A 147 7.97 25.53 12.02
N GLU A 148 6.76 25.29 12.53
CA GLU A 148 6.56 24.95 13.95
C GLU A 148 7.32 23.68 14.36
N GLU A 149 7.29 22.66 13.49
CA GLU A 149 7.94 21.36 13.75
C GLU A 149 9.36 21.29 13.18
N GLN A 150 9.62 21.95 12.06
CA GLN A 150 10.86 21.88 11.30
C GLN A 150 11.43 23.26 10.95
N PRO A 151 11.90 24.07 11.95
CA PRO A 151 12.39 25.45 11.71
C PRO A 151 13.55 25.55 10.71
N LEU A 152 14.35 24.49 10.57
CA LEU A 152 15.49 24.47 9.65
C LEU A 152 15.10 24.49 8.18
N LEU A 153 13.83 24.22 7.87
CA LEU A 153 13.32 24.27 6.49
C LEU A 153 13.01 25.71 6.02
N GLU A 154 13.07 26.72 6.91
CA GLU A 154 12.96 28.14 6.52
C GLU A 154 13.90 28.53 5.37
N LYS A 155 15.05 27.88 5.26
CA LYS A 155 16.02 28.12 4.16
C LYS A 155 15.46 27.87 2.74
N TYR A 156 14.34 27.13 2.63
CA TYR A 156 13.68 26.84 1.36
C TYR A 156 12.54 27.82 1.04
N ARG A 157 12.13 28.64 2.00
CA ARG A 157 11.10 29.67 1.82
C ARG A 157 11.70 30.84 1.04
N LYS A 158 11.04 31.21 -0.07
CA LYS A 158 11.47 32.33 -0.96
C LYS A 158 10.83 33.64 -0.53
#